data_6b65bd7bdd0a75a205f402ce4003dc0e
#
_entry.id   6b65bd7bdd0a75a205f402ce4003dc0e
#
_cell.length_a   1.000
_cell.length_b   1.000
_cell.length_c   1.000
_cell.angle_alpha   90.00
_cell.angle_beta   90.00
_cell.angle_gamma   90.00
#
_symmetry.space_group_name_H-M   'P 1'
#
loop_
_entity.id
_entity.type
_entity.pdbx_description
1 polymer ?
#
loop_
_entity_poly.entity_id
_entity_poly.type
_entity_poly.pdbx_seq_one_letter_code
_entity_poly.pdbx_strand_id
1 'polypeptide(L)'
;MIFVTVGTHEQPFNRLIEFIDNLKRDGKIQEEVIMQTGFSTYEPKYCKWSKLLPYDEMIKNTEDASIVITHGGPASYMMPLQMGKVPIVVPRQFKFDEHINDHQVDFSKAVYQRFGNIIPIYNIEDLEDAILNYDEKVSSKNNSVNSNNKIFNENFEKIVDDLFK
;
A
#
# COMPACT_ATOMS: atom_id res chain seq x y z
N MET A 1 4.39 -12.92 6.43
CA MET A 1 4.05 -12.77 4.99
C MET A 1 3.81 -11.30 4.69
N ILE A 2 4.25 -10.85 3.54
CA ILE A 2 4.00 -9.50 3.05
C ILE A 2 2.93 -9.56 1.96
N PHE A 3 1.90 -8.75 2.07
CA PHE A 3 0.83 -8.68 1.07
C PHE A 3 0.91 -7.38 0.29
N VAL A 4 0.87 -7.48 -1.05
CA VAL A 4 0.99 -6.34 -1.96
C VAL A 4 -0.25 -6.28 -2.85
N THR A 5 -0.88 -5.11 -2.97
CA THR A 5 -1.97 -4.93 -3.91
C THR A 5 -1.83 -3.61 -4.68
N VAL A 6 -2.02 -3.68 -5.98
CA VAL A 6 -1.99 -2.51 -6.86
C VAL A 6 -3.39 -2.07 -7.28
N GLY A 7 -4.42 -2.71 -6.74
CA GLY A 7 -5.81 -2.42 -7.08
C GLY A 7 -6.21 -2.96 -8.45
N THR A 8 -7.31 -2.44 -8.98
CA THR A 8 -7.91 -2.93 -10.23
C THR A 8 -7.92 -1.89 -11.36
N HIS A 9 -7.19 -0.78 -11.18
CA HIS A 9 -7.06 0.24 -12.21
C HIS A 9 -6.38 -0.32 -13.46
N GLU A 10 -6.84 0.09 -14.62
CA GLU A 10 -6.46 -0.49 -15.91
C GLU A 10 -5.02 -0.22 -16.35
N GLN A 11 -4.36 0.83 -15.81
CA GLN A 11 -2.98 1.11 -16.14
C GLN A 11 -2.03 0.23 -15.31
N PRO A 12 -0.94 -0.27 -15.93
CA PRO A 12 0.02 -1.12 -15.21
C PRO A 12 0.74 -0.39 -14.07
N PHE A 13 1.11 -1.13 -13.02
CA PHE A 13 1.93 -0.63 -11.94
C PHE A 13 3.19 -1.49 -11.79
N ASN A 14 3.95 -1.60 -12.87
CA ASN A 14 5.12 -2.48 -12.91
C ASN A 14 6.24 -2.04 -11.98
N ARG A 15 6.41 -0.74 -11.81
CA ARG A 15 7.47 -0.17 -10.96
C ARG A 15 7.44 -0.76 -9.54
N LEU A 16 6.28 -0.84 -8.92
CA LEU A 16 6.13 -1.40 -7.58
C LEU A 16 6.39 -2.91 -7.56
N ILE A 17 5.75 -3.63 -8.47
CA ILE A 17 5.79 -5.09 -8.50
C ILE A 17 7.21 -5.59 -8.81
N GLU A 18 7.87 -5.00 -9.79
CA GLU A 18 9.23 -5.36 -10.15
C GLU A 18 10.23 -5.07 -9.03
N PHE A 19 10.09 -3.93 -8.37
CA PHE A 19 10.98 -3.55 -7.28
C PHE A 19 10.91 -4.57 -6.13
N ILE A 20 9.70 -4.97 -5.72
CA ILE A 20 9.53 -5.94 -4.64
C ILE A 20 10.02 -7.33 -5.05
N ASP A 21 9.74 -7.74 -6.28
CA ASP A 21 10.21 -9.02 -6.80
C ASP A 21 11.74 -9.09 -6.80
N ASN A 22 12.40 -8.00 -7.17
CA ASN A 22 13.86 -7.90 -7.13
C ASN A 22 14.41 -7.93 -5.69
N LEU A 23 13.74 -7.31 -4.74
CA LEU A 23 14.13 -7.39 -3.32
C LEU A 23 14.06 -8.83 -2.81
N LYS A 24 13.03 -9.57 -3.21
CA LYS A 24 12.88 -10.97 -2.85
C LYS A 24 13.99 -11.82 -3.49
N ARG A 25 14.25 -11.59 -4.78
CA ARG A 25 15.34 -12.26 -5.50
C ARG A 25 16.69 -12.07 -4.81
N ASP A 26 16.96 -10.85 -4.35
CA ASP A 26 18.26 -10.48 -3.77
C ASP A 26 18.38 -10.85 -2.29
N GLY A 27 17.39 -11.56 -1.73
CA GLY A 27 17.42 -12.00 -0.34
C GLY A 27 17.18 -10.90 0.68
N LYS A 28 16.73 -9.73 0.25
CA LYS A 28 16.41 -8.61 1.15
C LYS A 28 15.13 -8.85 1.94
N ILE A 29 14.18 -9.59 1.35
CA ILE A 29 12.93 -9.99 2.00
C ILE A 29 13.00 -11.48 2.25
N GLN A 30 12.92 -11.88 3.52
CA GLN A 30 12.95 -13.29 3.93
C GLN A 30 11.55 -13.92 3.96
N GLU A 31 10.52 -13.12 4.19
CA GLU A 31 9.14 -13.59 4.28
C GLU A 31 8.57 -13.93 2.92
N GLU A 32 7.54 -14.77 2.91
CA GLU A 32 6.72 -14.98 1.71
C GLU A 32 6.06 -13.68 1.31
N VAL A 33 5.98 -13.43 0.00
CA VAL A 33 5.30 -12.27 -0.57
C VAL A 33 4.18 -12.76 -1.47
N ILE A 34 2.98 -12.23 -1.24
CA ILE A 34 1.79 -12.50 -2.06
C ILE A 34 1.34 -11.18 -2.67
N MET A 35 1.13 -11.17 -3.98
CA MET A 35 0.76 -9.98 -4.74
C MET A 35 -0.56 -10.14 -5.49
N GLN A 36 -1.38 -9.10 -5.44
CA GLN A 36 -2.41 -8.87 -6.45
C GLN A 36 -1.85 -7.88 -7.47
N THR A 37 -1.62 -8.33 -8.69
CA THR A 37 -0.90 -7.55 -9.70
C THR A 37 -1.83 -6.73 -10.60
N GLY A 38 -3.14 -6.98 -10.57
CA GLY A 38 -4.12 -6.26 -11.37
C GLY A 38 -3.80 -6.33 -12.85
N PHE A 39 -3.73 -5.19 -13.50
CA PHE A 39 -3.43 -5.08 -14.93
C PHE A 39 -1.95 -4.82 -15.23
N SER A 40 -1.07 -5.02 -14.25
CA SER A 40 0.38 -4.92 -14.47
C SER A 40 0.83 -5.99 -15.45
N THR A 41 1.83 -5.65 -16.27
CA THR A 41 2.35 -6.55 -17.30
C THR A 41 3.60 -7.32 -16.87
N TYR A 42 4.26 -6.85 -15.81
CA TYR A 42 5.38 -7.57 -15.21
C TYR A 42 4.87 -8.80 -14.46
N GLU A 43 5.46 -9.96 -14.72
CA GLU A 43 5.11 -11.21 -14.05
C GLU A 43 6.19 -11.54 -13.00
N PRO A 44 5.87 -11.48 -11.69
CA PRO A 44 6.84 -11.79 -10.65
C PRO A 44 7.38 -13.22 -10.77
N LYS A 45 8.66 -13.39 -10.50
CA LYS A 45 9.35 -14.70 -10.56
C LYS A 45 9.65 -15.26 -9.17
N TYR A 46 9.79 -14.40 -8.18
CA TYR A 46 10.21 -14.77 -6.83
C TYR A 46 9.11 -14.61 -5.80
N CYS A 47 7.98 -14.04 -6.17
CA CYS A 47 6.82 -13.83 -5.33
C CYS A 47 5.61 -14.59 -5.88
N LYS A 48 4.70 -15.00 -5.00
CA LYS A 48 3.40 -15.53 -5.43
C LYS A 48 2.53 -14.37 -5.90
N TRP A 49 1.76 -14.59 -6.97
CA TRP A 49 0.92 -13.53 -7.49
C TRP A 49 -0.33 -14.06 -8.19
N SER A 50 -1.35 -13.22 -8.21
CA SER A 50 -2.57 -13.41 -9.00
C SER A 50 -2.99 -12.05 -9.54
N LYS A 51 -3.62 -12.03 -10.71
CA LYS A 51 -4.12 -10.76 -11.27
C LYS A 51 -5.19 -10.15 -10.36
N LEU A 52 -6.18 -10.94 -9.99
CA LEU A 52 -7.27 -10.53 -9.12
C LEU A 52 -7.46 -11.58 -8.05
N LEU A 53 -7.79 -11.14 -6.83
CA LEU A 53 -8.10 -12.01 -5.71
C LEU A 53 -9.55 -11.80 -5.30
N PRO A 54 -10.29 -12.87 -4.94
CA PRO A 54 -11.61 -12.69 -4.34
C PRO A 54 -11.56 -11.85 -3.06
N TYR A 55 -12.66 -11.19 -2.74
CA TYR A 55 -12.71 -10.28 -1.60
C TYR A 55 -12.32 -10.94 -0.28
N ASP A 56 -12.79 -12.16 -0.05
CA ASP A 56 -12.46 -12.94 1.15
C ASP A 56 -10.96 -13.25 1.25
N GLU A 57 -10.30 -13.53 0.13
CA GLU A 57 -8.85 -13.74 0.10
C GLU A 57 -8.10 -12.43 0.34
N MET A 58 -8.61 -11.31 -0.16
CA MET A 58 -8.06 -9.98 0.12
C MET A 58 -8.08 -9.70 1.63
N ILE A 59 -9.20 -9.98 2.28
CA ILE A 59 -9.34 -9.81 3.73
C ILE A 59 -8.36 -10.72 4.47
N LYS A 60 -8.32 -12.00 4.12
CA LYS A 60 -7.46 -12.96 4.78
C LYS A 60 -5.99 -12.60 4.67
N ASN A 61 -5.54 -12.25 3.47
CA ASN A 61 -4.15 -11.86 3.26
C ASN A 61 -3.79 -10.59 4.03
N THR A 62 -4.72 -9.64 4.10
CA THR A 62 -4.51 -8.42 4.88
C THR A 62 -4.39 -8.71 6.37
N GLU A 63 -5.24 -9.59 6.90
CA GLU A 63 -5.18 -10.01 8.31
C GLU A 63 -3.88 -10.74 8.65
N ASP A 64 -3.45 -11.65 7.78
CA ASP A 64 -2.30 -12.52 8.03
C ASP A 64 -0.96 -11.81 7.79
N ALA A 65 -0.96 -10.70 7.05
CA ALA A 65 0.27 -10.03 6.66
C ALA A 65 0.96 -9.31 7.82
N SER A 66 2.28 -9.45 7.89
CA SER A 66 3.11 -8.63 8.78
C SER A 66 3.24 -7.21 8.24
N ILE A 67 3.25 -7.06 6.92
CA ILE A 67 3.32 -5.77 6.22
C ILE A 67 2.33 -5.80 5.07
N VAL A 68 1.52 -4.74 4.94
CA VAL A 68 0.63 -4.55 3.79
C VAL A 68 1.16 -3.38 2.98
N ILE A 69 1.37 -3.60 1.68
CA ILE A 69 1.84 -2.58 0.75
C ILE A 69 0.73 -2.37 -0.29
N THR A 70 0.26 -1.13 -0.42
CA THR A 70 -0.84 -0.82 -1.33
C THR A 70 -0.47 0.30 -2.29
N HIS A 71 -1.19 0.39 -3.41
CA HIS A 71 -1.20 1.61 -4.20
C HIS A 71 -1.97 2.71 -3.45
N GLY A 72 -2.03 3.91 -4.00
CA GLY A 72 -2.64 5.06 -3.31
C GLY A 72 -4.15 5.20 -3.47
N GLY A 73 -4.84 4.17 -3.95
CA GLY A 73 -6.30 4.16 -3.99
C GLY A 73 -6.87 4.03 -2.59
N PRO A 74 -7.76 4.96 -2.15
CA PRO A 74 -8.21 4.98 -0.76
C PRO A 74 -8.85 3.67 -0.27
N ALA A 75 -9.65 3.02 -1.11
CA ALA A 75 -10.29 1.76 -0.74
C ALA A 75 -9.27 0.66 -0.40
N SER A 76 -8.11 0.68 -1.06
CA SER A 76 -7.11 -0.37 -0.87
C SER A 76 -6.37 -0.25 0.45
N TYR A 77 -6.02 0.95 0.91
CA TYR A 77 -5.34 1.07 2.20
C TYR A 77 -6.29 1.29 3.38
N MET A 78 -7.57 1.51 3.11
CA MET A 78 -8.58 1.55 4.17
C MET A 78 -8.72 0.21 4.89
N MET A 79 -8.63 -0.89 4.15
CA MET A 79 -8.77 -2.24 4.73
C MET A 79 -7.73 -2.52 5.82
N PRO A 80 -6.42 -2.35 5.58
CA PRO A 80 -5.45 -2.54 6.67
C PRO A 80 -5.61 -1.53 7.80
N LEU A 81 -6.01 -0.31 7.53
CA LEU A 81 -6.25 0.69 8.58
C LEU A 81 -7.38 0.28 9.50
N GLN A 82 -8.47 -0.28 8.96
CA GLN A 82 -9.58 -0.78 9.76
C GLN A 82 -9.19 -1.95 10.65
N MET A 83 -8.15 -2.68 10.28
CA MET A 83 -7.60 -3.79 11.06
C MET A 83 -6.52 -3.34 12.05
N GLY A 84 -6.28 -2.05 12.19
CA GLY A 84 -5.27 -1.51 13.10
C GLY A 84 -3.84 -1.64 12.57
N LYS A 85 -3.65 -1.84 11.27
CA LYS A 85 -2.34 -1.96 10.64
C LYS A 85 -1.93 -0.65 9.98
N VAL A 86 -0.63 -0.41 9.90
CA VAL A 86 -0.07 0.76 9.20
C VAL A 86 0.38 0.31 7.82
N PRO A 87 -0.36 0.64 6.74
CA PRO A 87 0.06 0.25 5.40
C PRO A 87 1.19 1.11 4.88
N ILE A 88 2.06 0.50 4.08
CA ILE A 88 2.98 1.24 3.22
C ILE A 88 2.19 1.58 1.95
N VAL A 89 2.08 2.86 1.62
CA VAL A 89 1.28 3.34 0.50
C VAL A 89 2.20 3.90 -0.58
N VAL A 90 2.19 3.26 -1.74
CA VAL A 90 2.96 3.69 -2.91
C VAL A 90 1.96 4.22 -3.96
N PRO A 91 1.74 5.53 -4.01
CA PRO A 91 0.73 6.07 -4.93
C PRO A 91 1.17 5.92 -6.38
N ARG A 92 0.19 5.64 -7.25
CA ARG A 92 0.39 5.67 -8.69
C ARG A 92 0.67 7.10 -9.11
N GLN A 93 1.57 7.28 -10.10
CA GLN A 93 1.97 8.61 -10.55
C GLN A 93 1.76 8.76 -12.05
N PHE A 94 1.28 9.91 -12.45
CA PHE A 94 1.03 10.25 -13.85
C PHE A 94 2.32 10.18 -14.69
N LYS A 95 3.43 10.66 -14.16
CA LYS A 95 4.72 10.69 -14.87
C LYS A 95 5.26 9.30 -15.24
N PHE A 96 4.74 8.24 -14.58
CA PHE A 96 5.14 6.85 -14.87
C PHE A 96 4.05 6.09 -15.63
N ASP A 97 3.04 6.78 -16.15
CA ASP A 97 1.90 6.17 -16.84
C ASP A 97 1.13 5.16 -15.99
N GLU A 98 1.09 5.38 -14.69
CA GLU A 98 0.42 4.49 -13.73
C GLU A 98 -1.00 4.94 -13.43
N HIS A 99 -1.33 6.19 -13.73
CA HIS A 99 -2.64 6.77 -13.52
C HIS A 99 -2.87 7.94 -14.49
N ILE A 100 -4.13 8.35 -14.62
CA ILE A 100 -4.52 9.48 -15.49
C ILE A 100 -4.19 10.85 -14.88
N ASN A 101 -3.84 10.88 -13.59
CA ASN A 101 -3.51 12.09 -12.83
C ASN A 101 -2.69 11.73 -11.59
N ASP A 102 -2.39 12.72 -10.75
CA ASP A 102 -1.66 12.54 -9.49
C ASP A 102 -2.57 12.58 -8.25
N HIS A 103 -3.87 12.30 -8.38
CA HIS A 103 -4.79 12.31 -7.25
C HIS A 103 -4.38 11.35 -6.13
N GLN A 104 -3.79 10.20 -6.46
CA GLN A 104 -3.32 9.26 -5.45
C GLN A 104 -2.16 9.84 -4.63
N VAL A 105 -1.26 10.59 -5.28
CA VAL A 105 -0.18 11.29 -4.59
C VAL A 105 -0.75 12.35 -3.64
N ASP A 106 -1.64 13.19 -4.14
CA ASP A 106 -2.22 14.29 -3.37
C ASP A 106 -3.02 13.78 -2.18
N PHE A 107 -3.83 12.73 -2.39
CA PHE A 107 -4.63 12.13 -1.34
C PHE A 107 -3.74 11.48 -0.26
N SER A 108 -2.71 10.75 -0.65
CA SER A 108 -1.79 10.11 0.29
C SER A 108 -1.05 11.14 1.15
N LYS A 109 -0.63 12.25 0.53
CA LYS A 109 0.00 13.36 1.28
C LYS A 109 -0.95 13.95 2.31
N ALA A 110 -2.21 14.20 1.93
CA ALA A 110 -3.20 14.76 2.83
C ALA A 110 -3.51 13.82 4.00
N VAL A 111 -3.66 12.52 3.74
CA VAL A 111 -3.89 11.52 4.80
C VAL A 111 -2.71 11.46 5.75
N TYR A 112 -1.49 11.43 5.22
CA TYR A 112 -0.28 11.38 6.04
C TYR A 112 -0.16 12.62 6.93
N GLN A 113 -0.37 13.81 6.38
CA GLN A 113 -0.27 15.06 7.12
C GLN A 113 -1.34 15.17 8.21
N ARG A 114 -2.54 14.65 7.95
CA ARG A 114 -3.68 14.79 8.86
C ARG A 114 -3.69 13.72 9.96
N PHE A 115 -3.33 12.49 9.63
CA PHE A 115 -3.49 11.34 10.53
C PHE A 115 -2.17 10.65 10.89
N GLY A 116 -1.16 10.70 10.03
CA GLY A 116 0.13 10.04 10.27
C GLY A 116 0.03 8.53 10.38
N ASN A 117 -1.01 7.92 9.82
CA ASN A 117 -1.33 6.49 9.99
C ASN A 117 -0.94 5.61 8.80
N ILE A 118 -0.19 6.17 7.85
CA ILE A 118 0.36 5.43 6.71
C ILE A 118 1.85 5.72 6.58
N ILE A 119 2.56 4.89 5.82
CA ILE A 119 3.95 5.14 5.43
C ILE A 119 3.94 5.42 3.93
N PRO A 120 3.94 6.70 3.49
CA PRO A 120 3.89 7.02 2.06
C PRO A 120 5.26 6.90 1.42
N ILE A 121 5.31 6.31 0.23
CA ILE A 121 6.52 6.15 -0.56
C ILE A 121 6.30 6.76 -1.94
N TYR A 122 6.97 7.85 -2.23
CA TYR A 122 6.87 8.54 -3.52
C TYR A 122 8.02 8.16 -4.45
N ASN A 123 9.21 7.91 -3.90
CA ASN A 123 10.36 7.40 -4.63
C ASN A 123 10.52 5.92 -4.31
N ILE A 124 10.53 5.08 -5.35
CA ILE A 124 10.53 3.64 -5.14
C ILE A 124 11.75 3.14 -4.35
N GLU A 125 12.87 3.84 -4.46
CA GLU A 125 14.11 3.47 -3.74
C GLU A 125 13.93 3.52 -2.23
N ASP A 126 12.99 4.32 -1.72
CA ASP A 126 12.73 4.44 -0.29
C ASP A 126 11.93 3.24 0.27
N LEU A 127 11.37 2.40 -0.62
CA LEU A 127 10.56 1.26 -0.22
C LEU A 127 11.39 0.19 0.49
N GLU A 128 12.63 -0.03 0.10
CA GLU A 128 13.49 -1.02 0.75
C GLU A 128 13.64 -0.71 2.24
N ASP A 129 14.00 0.52 2.58
CA ASP A 129 14.15 0.94 3.98
C ASP A 129 12.82 0.82 4.75
N ALA A 130 11.72 1.20 4.12
CA ALA A 130 10.40 1.12 4.75
C ALA A 130 10.03 -0.34 5.09
N ILE A 131 10.41 -1.30 4.26
CA ILE A 131 10.16 -2.71 4.52
C ILE A 131 11.10 -3.24 5.61
N LEU A 132 12.42 -2.98 5.47
CA LEU A 132 13.42 -3.54 6.38
C LEU A 132 13.33 -2.95 7.79
N ASN A 133 12.91 -1.71 7.93
CA ASN A 133 12.78 -1.02 9.21
C ASN A 133 11.32 -0.75 9.58
N TYR A 134 10.41 -1.58 9.08
CA TYR A 134 8.97 -1.39 9.26
C TYR A 134 8.56 -1.30 10.74
N ASP A 135 9.04 -2.22 11.57
CA ASP A 135 8.67 -2.26 12.97
C ASP A 135 9.10 -1.00 13.73
N GLU A 136 10.27 -0.47 13.43
CA GLU A 136 10.74 0.80 14.03
C GLU A 136 9.86 1.96 13.60
N LYS A 137 9.51 2.03 12.31
CA LYS A 137 8.66 3.09 11.77
C LYS A 137 7.26 3.08 12.39
N VAL A 138 6.70 1.89 12.60
CA VAL A 138 5.40 1.72 13.23
C VAL A 138 5.46 2.06 14.73
N SER A 139 6.50 1.62 15.43
CA SER A 139 6.68 1.89 16.86
C SER A 139 6.71 3.37 17.16
N SER A 140 7.33 4.18 16.31
CA SER A 140 7.40 5.64 16.49
C SER A 140 6.02 6.31 16.32
N LYS A 141 5.03 5.61 15.79
CA LYS A 141 3.67 6.12 15.54
C LYS A 141 2.62 5.57 16.51
N ASN A 142 2.98 4.60 17.35
CA ASN A 142 2.01 3.75 18.06
C ASN A 142 0.88 4.48 18.79
N ASN A 143 1.18 5.46 19.62
CA ASN A 143 0.14 6.16 20.39
C ASN A 143 -0.74 7.06 19.52
N SER A 144 -0.18 7.63 18.48
CA SER A 144 -0.85 8.49 17.54
C SER A 144 -1.73 7.70 16.56
N VAL A 145 -1.26 6.53 16.11
CA VAL A 145 -1.95 5.71 15.12
C VAL A 145 -3.30 5.21 15.61
N ASN A 146 -3.38 4.69 16.83
CA ASN A 146 -4.64 4.14 17.37
C ASN A 146 -5.75 5.18 17.43
N SER A 147 -5.45 6.40 17.92
CA SER A 147 -6.40 7.49 17.98
C SER A 147 -6.80 7.99 16.60
N ASN A 148 -5.80 8.18 15.72
CA ASN A 148 -6.03 8.71 14.37
C ASN A 148 -6.79 7.72 13.49
N ASN A 149 -6.56 6.42 13.64
CA ASN A 149 -7.29 5.40 12.89
C ASN A 149 -8.77 5.40 13.22
N LYS A 150 -9.11 5.58 14.49
CA LYS A 150 -10.52 5.68 14.92
C LYS A 150 -11.20 6.87 14.26
N ILE A 151 -10.58 8.05 14.30
CA ILE A 151 -11.10 9.27 13.68
C ILE A 151 -11.21 9.07 12.16
N PHE A 152 -10.20 8.50 11.54
CA PHE A 152 -10.18 8.24 10.10
C PHE A 152 -11.33 7.32 9.68
N ASN A 153 -11.54 6.22 10.40
CA ASN A 153 -12.58 5.26 10.08
C ASN A 153 -13.99 5.85 10.23
N GLU A 154 -14.19 6.71 11.25
CA GLU A 154 -15.48 7.37 11.48
C GLU A 154 -15.82 8.41 10.42
N ASN A 155 -14.80 9.03 9.80
CA ASN A 155 -14.99 10.18 8.90
C ASN A 155 -14.47 9.93 7.48
N PHE A 156 -14.22 8.67 7.12
CA PHE A 156 -13.55 8.34 5.85
C PHE A 156 -14.28 8.88 4.62
N GLU A 157 -15.58 8.66 4.52
CA GLU A 157 -16.37 9.12 3.37
C GLU A 157 -16.32 10.65 3.24
N LYS A 158 -16.43 11.34 4.36
CA LYS A 158 -16.35 12.80 4.39
C LYS A 158 -14.99 13.30 3.96
N ILE A 159 -13.92 12.62 4.40
CA ILE A 159 -12.54 12.97 4.03
C ILE A 159 -12.33 12.80 2.54
N VAL A 160 -12.81 11.70 1.96
CA VAL A 160 -12.72 11.44 0.52
C VAL A 160 -13.48 12.51 -0.25
N ASP A 161 -14.72 12.84 0.15
CA ASP A 161 -15.52 13.87 -0.50
C ASP A 161 -14.82 15.23 -0.44
N ASP A 162 -14.27 15.61 0.70
CA ASP A 162 -13.59 16.91 0.88
C ASP A 162 -12.33 17.01 0.02
N LEU A 163 -11.63 15.91 -0.22
CA LEU A 163 -10.37 15.90 -0.96
C LEU A 163 -10.53 15.76 -2.47
N PHE A 164 -11.68 15.26 -2.93
CA PHE A 164 -11.93 15.00 -4.36
C PHE A 164 -13.08 15.84 -4.95
N LYS A 165 -13.53 16.85 -4.24
CA LYS A 165 -14.54 17.80 -4.77
C LYS A 165 -13.96 18.75 -5.78
#